data_c56df8529c7282133e6013fc48ee3df6
#
_entry.id   c56df8529c7282133e6013fc48ee3df6
#
_cell.length_a   1.000
_cell.length_b   1.000
_cell.length_c   1.000
_cell.angle_alpha   90.00
_cell.angle_beta   90.00
_cell.angle_gamma   90.00
#
_symmetry.space_group_name_H-M   'P 1'
#
loop_
_entity.id
_entity.type
_entity.pdbx_description
1 polymer ?
#
loop_
_entity_poly.entity_id
_entity_poly.type
_entity_poly.pdbx_seq_one_letter_code
_entity_poly.pdbx_strand_id
1 'polypeptide(L)'
;CFVCQTPLTAEEQADSRYVAHVSCPYCFQTDEQQREKRRAETEAAIRRAADPLPGCVPYDHVRPFHIPAACDEMTVHDAICHILPHTDRDEWLRVFEEGRITDKEGAPVTPTQRVRAGEHYLHLKPASQEPAVSAEVKVIHEDEALLVLHKPAPLPMHEGGRFCRNTLQYFLNTALHPLLPRSIHRLDANTTGVVVFAKTRHFARLVQPQFERGEVEKVYLARMQGHPADDVFACDAPVSADAGKLGAREISEDGQVARTEFRVLSREADGTSLVEARPLTGRTNQIRLHLRHLGHPIVGDAAYLAEGGIGDTQTLPVDAPPLCLHAWKLTLKHPLNGQTMTFEASKPAWALA
;
A
#
# COMPACT_ATOMS: atom_id res chain seq x y z
N CYS A 1 6.50 20.15 19.88
CA CYS A 1 6.70 20.12 18.41
C CYS A 1 6.66 18.71 17.87
N PHE A 2 5.85 18.46 16.84
CA PHE A 2 5.76 17.12 16.24
C PHE A 2 6.97 16.74 15.39
N VAL A 3 7.73 17.72 14.91
CA VAL A 3 8.91 17.48 14.07
C VAL A 3 10.15 17.12 14.89
N CYS A 4 10.50 17.94 15.90
CA CYS A 4 11.69 17.70 16.74
C CYS A 4 11.38 17.02 18.08
N GLN A 5 10.10 16.76 18.38
CA GLN A 5 9.62 16.13 19.63
C GLN A 5 10.01 16.90 20.93
N THR A 6 10.44 18.15 20.79
CA THR A 6 10.79 18.99 21.94
C THR A 6 9.54 19.66 22.52
N PRO A 7 9.38 19.72 23.85
CA PRO A 7 8.33 20.53 24.48
C PRO A 7 8.45 21.99 24.05
N LEU A 8 7.30 22.64 23.83
CA LEU A 8 7.25 24.03 23.41
C LEU A 8 7.12 24.96 24.61
N THR A 9 7.90 26.02 24.61
CA THR A 9 7.75 27.15 25.56
C THR A 9 6.54 28.01 25.17
N ALA A 10 6.08 28.85 26.10
CA ALA A 10 5.02 29.83 25.83
C ALA A 10 5.43 30.86 24.76
N GLU A 11 6.72 31.27 24.74
CA GLU A 11 7.26 32.16 23.72
C GLU A 11 7.27 31.56 22.33
N GLU A 12 7.68 30.28 22.22
CA GLU A 12 7.66 29.53 20.95
C GLU A 12 6.25 29.33 20.43
N GLN A 13 5.26 29.20 21.32
CA GLN A 13 3.84 29.07 20.92
C GLN A 13 3.24 30.42 20.50
N ALA A 14 3.81 31.53 20.93
CA ALA A 14 3.41 32.89 20.52
C ALA A 14 4.12 33.38 19.25
N ASP A 15 5.15 32.66 18.77
CA ASP A 15 5.88 33.03 17.55
C ASP A 15 4.98 32.81 16.31
N SER A 16 5.00 33.76 15.38
CA SER A 16 4.21 33.73 14.15
C SER A 16 4.52 32.53 13.24
N ARG A 17 5.67 31.89 13.40
CA ARG A 17 6.09 30.65 12.68
C ARG A 17 5.59 29.40 13.37
N TYR A 18 5.03 29.49 14.57
CA TYR A 18 4.43 28.36 15.25
C TYR A 18 3.11 27.97 14.58
N VAL A 19 2.98 26.72 14.21
CA VAL A 19 1.72 26.15 13.72
C VAL A 19 1.28 25.07 14.69
N ALA A 20 0.13 25.26 15.31
CA ALA A 20 -0.41 24.34 16.31
C ALA A 20 -0.52 22.91 15.75
N HIS A 21 -0.04 21.94 16.51
CA HIS A 21 0.01 20.51 16.14
C HIS A 21 0.95 20.15 14.98
N VAL A 22 1.82 21.07 14.55
CA VAL A 22 2.73 20.89 13.41
C VAL A 22 4.19 21.03 13.83
N SER A 23 4.67 22.26 13.96
CA SER A 23 6.09 22.53 14.15
C SER A 23 6.33 23.73 15.06
N CYS A 24 7.45 23.69 15.80
CA CYS A 24 7.96 24.87 16.49
C CYS A 24 8.55 25.87 15.46
N PRO A 25 8.80 27.14 15.88
CA PRO A 25 9.37 28.15 15.00
C PRO A 25 10.68 27.76 14.32
N TYR A 26 11.50 26.93 14.97
CA TYR A 26 12.79 26.47 14.45
C TYR A 26 12.67 25.33 13.43
N CYS A 27 11.61 24.52 13.50
CA CYS A 27 11.34 23.44 12.56
C CYS A 27 10.50 23.88 11.36
N PHE A 28 9.92 25.08 11.43
CA PHE A 28 9.14 25.64 10.34
C PHE A 28 10.06 26.08 9.19
N GLN A 29 9.94 25.39 8.06
CA GLN A 29 10.80 25.60 6.90
C GLN A 29 10.02 26.30 5.80
N THR A 30 10.31 27.57 5.56
CA THR A 30 9.70 28.36 4.48
C THR A 30 10.57 28.45 3.23
N ASP A 31 11.87 28.14 3.36
CA ASP A 31 12.84 28.23 2.28
C ASP A 31 12.84 26.93 1.42
N GLU A 32 12.76 27.09 0.10
CA GLU A 32 12.74 25.97 -0.85
C GLU A 32 14.05 25.16 -0.83
N GLN A 33 15.20 25.79 -0.60
CA GLN A 33 16.48 25.10 -0.49
C GLN A 33 16.51 24.16 0.74
N GLN A 34 15.94 24.60 1.85
CA GLN A 34 15.83 23.77 3.05
C GLN A 34 14.87 22.59 2.83
N ARG A 35 13.76 22.82 2.10
CA ARG A 35 12.83 21.76 1.73
C ARG A 35 13.48 20.72 0.80
N GLU A 36 14.25 21.18 -0.17
CA GLU A 36 14.98 20.30 -1.09
C GLU A 36 16.03 19.46 -0.34
N LYS A 37 16.82 20.10 0.53
CA LYS A 37 17.78 19.40 1.40
C LYS A 37 17.08 18.33 2.25
N ARG A 38 15.94 18.67 2.86
CA ARG A 38 15.17 17.73 3.68
C ARG A 38 14.65 16.55 2.86
N ARG A 39 14.09 16.80 1.66
CA ARG A 39 13.68 15.72 0.75
C ARG A 39 14.81 14.75 0.46
N ALA A 40 16.00 15.27 0.15
CA ALA A 40 17.19 14.47 -0.11
C ALA A 40 17.65 13.66 1.14
N GLU A 41 17.59 14.25 2.32
CA GLU A 41 17.91 13.59 3.59
C GLU A 41 16.92 12.47 3.91
N THR A 42 15.62 12.72 3.72
CA THR A 42 14.55 11.72 3.90
C THR A 42 14.71 10.57 2.90
N GLU A 43 14.97 10.85 1.63
CA GLU A 43 15.20 9.83 0.61
C GLU A 43 16.43 8.98 0.96
N ALA A 44 17.52 9.59 1.38
CA ALA A 44 18.72 8.90 1.83
C ALA A 44 18.47 8.03 3.08
N ALA A 45 17.63 8.49 4.01
CA ALA A 45 17.24 7.72 5.19
C ALA A 45 16.40 6.48 4.82
N ILE A 46 15.44 6.63 3.90
CA ILE A 46 14.63 5.52 3.38
C ILE A 46 15.54 4.49 2.69
N ARG A 47 16.48 4.93 1.85
CA ARG A 47 17.44 4.05 1.18
C ARG A 47 18.27 3.25 2.18
N ARG A 48 18.80 3.89 3.23
CA ARG A 48 19.55 3.18 4.29
C ARG A 48 18.69 2.18 5.06
N ALA A 49 17.41 2.46 5.27
CA ALA A 49 16.49 1.55 5.94
C ALA A 49 16.12 0.33 5.09
N ALA A 50 16.32 0.43 3.77
CA ALA A 50 16.03 -0.61 2.80
C ALA A 50 17.29 -1.34 2.27
N ASP A 51 18.49 -0.99 2.71
CA ASP A 51 19.75 -1.58 2.25
C ASP A 51 20.63 -2.00 3.46
N PRO A 52 20.87 -3.33 3.65
CA PRO A 52 20.29 -4.45 2.90
C PRO A 52 18.78 -4.56 3.14
N LEU A 53 18.04 -5.15 2.18
CA LEU A 53 16.60 -5.39 2.32
C LEU A 53 16.31 -6.16 3.61
N PRO A 54 15.60 -5.55 4.58
CA PRO A 54 15.50 -6.10 5.94
C PRO A 54 14.73 -7.42 6.02
N GLY A 55 13.82 -7.67 5.07
CA GLY A 55 13.10 -8.93 4.98
C GLY A 55 13.90 -10.04 4.29
N CYS A 56 14.93 -9.72 3.49
CA CYS A 56 15.79 -10.71 2.86
C CYS A 56 16.86 -11.27 3.82
N VAL A 57 17.16 -10.56 4.92
CA VAL A 57 18.00 -11.07 5.98
C VAL A 57 17.14 -11.97 6.89
N PRO A 58 17.55 -13.24 7.18
CA PRO A 58 16.77 -14.12 8.04
C PRO A 58 16.47 -13.48 9.41
N TYR A 59 15.21 -13.56 9.84
CA TYR A 59 14.78 -13.01 11.13
C TYR A 59 13.66 -13.84 11.74
N ASP A 60 13.52 -13.79 13.06
CA ASP A 60 12.40 -14.40 13.74
C ASP A 60 11.18 -13.49 13.63
N HIS A 61 10.16 -13.99 12.94
CA HIS A 61 8.90 -13.27 12.72
C HIS A 61 7.84 -13.80 13.68
N VAL A 62 7.30 -12.93 14.52
CA VAL A 62 6.16 -13.22 15.40
C VAL A 62 4.91 -12.63 14.76
N ARG A 63 4.02 -13.50 14.26
CA ARG A 63 2.77 -13.10 13.64
C ARG A 63 1.60 -13.26 14.60
N PRO A 64 0.97 -12.17 15.07
CA PRO A 64 -0.23 -12.27 15.88
C PRO A 64 -1.43 -12.70 15.01
N PHE A 65 -2.32 -13.51 15.59
CA PHE A 65 -3.64 -13.78 15.03
C PHE A 65 -4.69 -13.77 16.15
N HIS A 66 -5.92 -13.47 15.80
CA HIS A 66 -7.05 -13.44 16.72
C HIS A 66 -8.11 -14.44 16.28
N ILE A 67 -8.87 -14.92 17.23
CA ILE A 67 -9.91 -15.90 16.99
C ILE A 67 -11.20 -15.14 16.57
N PRO A 68 -11.68 -15.31 15.33
CA PRO A 68 -12.94 -14.70 14.91
C PRO A 68 -14.13 -15.41 15.55
N ALA A 69 -15.29 -14.73 15.56
CA ALA A 69 -16.54 -15.28 16.13
C ALA A 69 -16.95 -16.63 15.51
N ALA A 70 -16.66 -16.83 14.23
CA ALA A 70 -16.93 -18.09 13.54
C ALA A 70 -16.13 -19.30 14.07
N CYS A 71 -15.05 -19.05 14.84
CA CYS A 71 -14.18 -20.09 15.40
C CYS A 71 -14.38 -20.29 16.92
N ASP A 72 -15.43 -19.68 17.51
CA ASP A 72 -15.72 -19.84 18.94
C ASP A 72 -15.91 -21.30 19.31
N GLU A 73 -15.36 -21.72 20.47
CA GLU A 73 -15.40 -23.11 20.99
C GLU A 73 -14.71 -24.17 20.09
N MET A 74 -14.08 -23.81 18.98
CA MET A 74 -13.24 -24.72 18.20
C MET A 74 -11.97 -25.11 18.96
N THR A 75 -11.25 -26.13 18.45
CA THR A 75 -9.84 -26.31 18.87
C THR A 75 -8.99 -25.22 18.22
N VAL A 76 -7.86 -24.84 18.87
CA VAL A 76 -6.96 -23.85 18.28
C VAL A 76 -6.41 -24.30 16.93
N HIS A 77 -6.23 -25.61 16.72
CA HIS A 77 -5.82 -26.20 15.45
C HIS A 77 -6.89 -26.02 14.37
N ASP A 78 -8.17 -26.31 14.68
CA ASP A 78 -9.26 -26.08 13.71
C ASP A 78 -9.45 -24.59 13.40
N ALA A 79 -9.35 -23.74 14.42
CA ALA A 79 -9.45 -22.30 14.25
C ALA A 79 -8.33 -21.75 13.35
N ILE A 80 -7.06 -22.17 13.55
CA ILE A 80 -5.95 -21.68 12.69
C ILE A 80 -6.09 -22.19 11.26
N CYS A 81 -6.56 -23.42 11.05
CA CYS A 81 -6.86 -23.96 9.72
C CYS A 81 -7.97 -23.17 9.01
N HIS A 82 -8.97 -22.72 9.77
CA HIS A 82 -10.04 -21.86 9.23
C HIS A 82 -9.53 -20.46 8.87
N ILE A 83 -8.71 -19.86 9.73
CA ILE A 83 -8.15 -18.49 9.55
C ILE A 83 -7.12 -18.46 8.42
N LEU A 84 -6.32 -19.52 8.28
CA LEU A 84 -5.21 -19.62 7.32
C LEU A 84 -5.34 -20.92 6.47
N PRO A 85 -6.36 -21.00 5.60
CA PRO A 85 -6.71 -22.22 4.88
C PRO A 85 -5.70 -22.64 3.81
N HIS A 86 -4.69 -21.82 3.53
CA HIS A 86 -3.65 -22.09 2.52
C HIS A 86 -2.50 -22.95 3.05
N THR A 87 -2.44 -23.18 4.38
CA THR A 87 -1.45 -24.05 5.02
C THR A 87 -2.11 -25.38 5.34
N ASP A 88 -1.40 -26.46 5.03
CA ASP A 88 -1.89 -27.82 5.27
C ASP A 88 -2.12 -28.08 6.77
N ARG A 89 -3.13 -28.90 7.09
CA ARG A 89 -3.48 -29.23 8.50
C ARG A 89 -2.35 -29.95 9.22
N ASP A 90 -1.65 -30.85 8.55
CA ASP A 90 -0.53 -31.60 9.13
C ASP A 90 0.70 -30.73 9.31
N GLU A 91 0.88 -29.70 8.46
CA GLU A 91 1.90 -28.70 8.66
C GLU A 91 1.64 -27.88 9.94
N TRP A 92 0.37 -27.51 10.20
CA TRP A 92 0.01 -26.85 11.47
C TRP A 92 0.29 -27.72 12.68
N LEU A 93 0.03 -29.04 12.65
CA LEU A 93 0.36 -29.95 13.78
C LEU A 93 1.86 -29.91 14.08
N ARG A 94 2.72 -29.94 13.06
CA ARG A 94 4.18 -29.81 13.25
C ARG A 94 4.56 -28.47 13.90
N VAL A 95 3.90 -27.38 13.50
CA VAL A 95 4.12 -26.05 14.10
C VAL A 95 3.76 -26.04 15.60
N PHE A 96 2.70 -26.75 16.01
CA PHE A 96 2.36 -26.91 17.43
C PHE A 96 3.38 -27.80 18.18
N GLU A 97 3.81 -28.91 17.60
CA GLU A 97 4.81 -29.81 18.18
C GLU A 97 6.15 -29.09 18.43
N GLU A 98 6.53 -28.17 17.56
CA GLU A 98 7.71 -27.33 17.70
C GLU A 98 7.52 -26.15 18.69
N GLY A 99 6.35 -26.04 19.33
CA GLY A 99 6.05 -24.96 20.29
C GLY A 99 5.98 -23.58 19.68
N ARG A 100 5.74 -23.45 18.38
CA ARG A 100 5.73 -22.18 17.64
C ARG A 100 4.38 -21.46 17.67
N ILE A 101 3.33 -22.07 18.24
CA ILE A 101 2.08 -21.39 18.57
C ILE A 101 2.07 -21.15 20.07
N THR A 102 1.94 -19.88 20.46
CA THR A 102 1.91 -19.47 21.87
C THR A 102 0.70 -18.58 22.14
N ASP A 103 0.34 -18.48 23.41
CA ASP A 103 -0.54 -17.40 23.86
C ASP A 103 0.17 -16.04 23.84
N LYS A 104 -0.52 -14.99 24.25
CA LYS A 104 0.03 -13.63 24.30
C LYS A 104 1.13 -13.44 25.34
N GLU A 105 1.22 -14.33 26.34
CA GLU A 105 2.25 -14.37 27.36
C GLU A 105 3.49 -15.18 26.91
N GLY A 106 3.43 -15.86 25.76
CA GLY A 106 4.52 -16.66 25.20
C GLY A 106 4.52 -18.12 25.66
N ALA A 107 3.47 -18.61 26.35
CA ALA A 107 3.36 -20.01 26.73
C ALA A 107 2.88 -20.87 25.54
N PRO A 108 3.52 -22.04 25.27
CA PRO A 108 3.10 -22.93 24.19
C PRO A 108 1.66 -23.43 24.37
N VAL A 109 0.92 -23.50 23.26
CA VAL A 109 -0.47 -23.91 23.20
C VAL A 109 -0.58 -25.30 22.56
N THR A 110 -1.42 -26.16 23.11
CA THR A 110 -1.66 -27.49 22.51
C THR A 110 -2.72 -27.42 21.40
N PRO A 111 -2.61 -28.26 20.34
CA PRO A 111 -3.54 -28.19 19.21
C PRO A 111 -5.00 -28.47 19.61
N THR A 112 -5.23 -29.22 20.69
CA THR A 112 -6.56 -29.60 21.20
C THR A 112 -7.19 -28.59 22.15
N GLN A 113 -6.44 -27.57 22.57
CA GLN A 113 -6.96 -26.51 23.45
C GLN A 113 -8.18 -25.83 22.78
N ARG A 114 -9.23 -25.59 23.56
CA ARG A 114 -10.40 -24.84 23.11
C ARG A 114 -10.11 -23.34 23.12
N VAL A 115 -10.59 -22.63 22.10
CA VAL A 115 -10.43 -21.18 21.96
C VAL A 115 -11.77 -20.48 22.06
N ARG A 116 -11.71 -19.19 22.41
CA ARG A 116 -12.87 -18.28 22.42
C ARG A 116 -12.67 -17.12 21.46
N ALA A 117 -13.78 -16.66 20.90
CA ALA A 117 -13.79 -15.48 20.06
C ALA A 117 -13.13 -14.28 20.76
N GLY A 118 -12.24 -13.58 20.05
CA GLY A 118 -11.48 -12.44 20.56
C GLY A 118 -10.18 -12.79 21.27
N GLU A 119 -9.86 -14.06 21.51
CA GLU A 119 -8.56 -14.45 22.02
C GLU A 119 -7.46 -14.19 20.99
N HIS A 120 -6.25 -13.91 21.49
CA HIS A 120 -5.06 -13.60 20.69
C HIS A 120 -3.98 -14.64 20.92
N TYR A 121 -3.37 -15.06 19.83
CA TYR A 121 -2.27 -16.01 19.79
C TYR A 121 -1.13 -15.47 18.92
N LEU A 122 0.04 -16.05 19.11
CA LEU A 122 1.25 -15.70 18.37
C LEU A 122 1.76 -16.92 17.61
N HIS A 123 2.08 -16.74 16.34
CA HIS A 123 2.78 -17.74 15.53
C HIS A 123 4.22 -17.29 15.30
N LEU A 124 5.18 -17.99 15.90
CA LEU A 124 6.60 -17.77 15.70
C LEU A 124 7.05 -18.48 14.41
N LYS A 125 7.65 -17.71 13.52
CA LYS A 125 8.26 -18.19 12.26
C LYS A 125 9.76 -17.89 12.30
N PRO A 126 10.58 -18.84 12.77
CA PRO A 126 12.02 -18.64 12.88
C PRO A 126 12.67 -18.54 11.50
N ALA A 127 13.75 -17.78 11.40
CA ALA A 127 14.55 -17.60 10.19
C ALA A 127 13.73 -17.27 8.94
N SER A 128 12.64 -16.50 9.11
CA SER A 128 11.79 -16.04 8.01
C SER A 128 12.59 -15.21 7.03
N GLN A 129 12.38 -15.45 5.74
CA GLN A 129 12.89 -14.63 4.65
C GLN A 129 11.76 -14.20 3.74
N GLU A 130 11.84 -12.98 3.25
CA GLU A 130 10.87 -12.40 2.34
C GLU A 130 11.46 -12.27 0.93
N PRO A 131 10.63 -12.26 -0.10
CA PRO A 131 11.09 -11.95 -1.45
C PRO A 131 11.70 -10.56 -1.51
N ALA A 132 12.65 -10.38 -2.44
CA ALA A 132 13.20 -9.07 -2.75
C ALA A 132 12.12 -8.14 -3.32
N VAL A 133 12.28 -6.84 -3.05
CA VAL A 133 11.42 -5.76 -3.54
C VAL A 133 12.28 -4.62 -4.11
N SER A 134 11.67 -3.74 -4.90
CA SER A 134 12.33 -2.51 -5.33
C SER A 134 12.34 -1.50 -4.18
N ALA A 135 13.52 -1.00 -3.82
CA ALA A 135 13.71 0.00 -2.76
C ALA A 135 13.95 1.43 -3.29
N GLU A 136 13.79 1.66 -4.59
CA GLU A 136 14.04 2.94 -5.27
C GLU A 136 12.92 3.97 -5.01
N VAL A 137 12.60 4.18 -3.73
CA VAL A 137 11.61 5.17 -3.30
C VAL A 137 12.17 6.57 -3.47
N LYS A 138 11.42 7.48 -4.13
CA LYS A 138 11.79 8.89 -4.25
C LYS A 138 10.80 9.79 -3.51
N VAL A 139 11.30 10.90 -2.98
CA VAL A 139 10.46 11.91 -2.32
C VAL A 139 10.03 12.96 -3.33
N ILE A 140 8.72 13.03 -3.63
CA ILE A 140 8.13 14.05 -4.52
C ILE A 140 7.93 15.36 -3.76
N HIS A 141 7.36 15.27 -2.56
CA HIS A 141 7.08 16.43 -1.72
C HIS A 141 7.20 16.06 -0.25
N GLU A 142 7.69 16.99 0.54
CA GLU A 142 7.73 16.88 2.00
C GLU A 142 7.54 18.25 2.63
N ASP A 143 6.58 18.34 3.54
CA ASP A 143 6.36 19.49 4.42
C ASP A 143 6.04 19.05 5.86
N GLU A 144 5.44 19.90 6.65
CA GLU A 144 5.11 19.65 8.06
C GLU A 144 3.99 18.60 8.21
N ALA A 145 3.10 18.50 7.23
CA ALA A 145 1.90 17.67 7.28
C ALA A 145 2.01 16.39 6.45
N LEU A 146 2.58 16.51 5.25
CA LEU A 146 2.57 15.48 4.23
C LEU A 146 3.99 15.00 3.87
N LEU A 147 4.07 13.73 3.53
CA LEU A 147 5.18 13.10 2.84
C LEU A 147 4.61 12.40 1.60
N VAL A 148 4.95 12.88 0.43
CA VAL A 148 4.49 12.35 -0.86
C VAL A 148 5.65 11.66 -1.56
N LEU A 149 5.44 10.43 -1.94
CA LEU A 149 6.46 9.55 -2.48
C LEU A 149 6.09 9.07 -3.88
N HIS A 150 7.12 8.83 -4.68
CA HIS A 150 7.03 7.95 -5.83
C HIS A 150 7.39 6.54 -5.37
N LYS A 151 6.37 5.68 -5.26
CA LYS A 151 6.55 4.27 -4.92
C LYS A 151 7.04 3.49 -6.13
N PRO A 152 8.16 2.77 -6.04
CA PRO A 152 8.59 1.84 -7.08
C PRO A 152 7.73 0.56 -7.04
N ALA A 153 7.98 -0.36 -7.98
CA ALA A 153 7.39 -1.70 -8.02
C ALA A 153 8.47 -2.75 -8.39
N PRO A 154 8.34 -3.97 -7.84
CA PRO A 154 7.37 -4.38 -6.84
C PRO A 154 7.72 -3.88 -5.43
N LEU A 155 6.76 -3.30 -4.71
CA LEU A 155 6.90 -2.92 -3.30
C LEU A 155 5.51 -2.90 -2.63
N PRO A 156 5.18 -3.81 -1.70
CA PRO A 156 3.96 -3.74 -0.92
C PRO A 156 3.91 -2.48 -0.04
N MET A 157 2.70 -1.95 0.18
CA MET A 157 2.49 -0.80 1.06
C MET A 157 2.66 -1.15 2.54
N HIS A 158 2.08 -2.28 2.95
CA HIS A 158 1.96 -2.73 4.34
C HIS A 158 2.24 -4.22 4.46
N GLU A 159 2.42 -4.67 5.70
CA GLU A 159 2.48 -6.09 6.04
C GLU A 159 1.28 -6.85 5.47
N GLY A 160 1.55 -8.00 4.88
CA GLY A 160 0.54 -8.89 4.34
C GLY A 160 1.13 -10.04 3.53
N GLY A 161 0.43 -11.17 3.52
CA GLY A 161 0.91 -12.37 2.85
C GLY A 161 2.29 -12.81 3.37
N ARG A 162 3.27 -12.80 2.51
CA ARG A 162 4.67 -13.16 2.81
C ARG A 162 5.60 -11.97 3.05
N PHE A 163 5.07 -10.75 3.16
CA PHE A 163 5.83 -9.52 3.39
C PHE A 163 5.49 -8.94 4.77
N CYS A 164 6.52 -8.55 5.52
CA CYS A 164 6.44 -7.84 6.78
C CYS A 164 7.42 -6.67 6.81
N ARG A 165 8.71 -6.94 6.60
CA ARG A 165 9.80 -5.97 6.61
C ARG A 165 10.09 -5.36 5.24
N ASN A 166 9.91 -6.11 4.16
CA ASN A 166 10.04 -5.60 2.79
C ASN A 166 8.75 -4.90 2.35
N THR A 167 8.37 -3.83 3.06
CA THR A 167 7.20 -3.00 2.78
C THR A 167 7.55 -1.52 2.90
N LEU A 168 6.84 -0.68 2.14
CA LEU A 168 7.05 0.77 2.19
C LEU A 168 6.84 1.32 3.60
N GLN A 169 5.81 0.86 4.32
CA GLN A 169 5.53 1.32 5.69
C GLN A 169 6.66 0.96 6.66
N TYR A 170 7.25 -0.24 6.53
CA TYR A 170 8.38 -0.64 7.38
C TYR A 170 9.61 0.23 7.11
N PHE A 171 9.93 0.49 5.84
CA PHE A 171 11.04 1.37 5.47
C PHE A 171 10.87 2.78 6.04
N LEU A 172 9.66 3.34 5.94
CA LEU A 172 9.37 4.67 6.48
C LEU A 172 9.42 4.70 8.01
N ASN A 173 8.88 3.70 8.68
CA ASN A 173 8.91 3.62 10.13
C ASN A 173 10.34 3.51 10.68
N THR A 174 11.21 2.78 9.97
CA THR A 174 12.62 2.65 10.32
C THR A 174 13.40 3.93 10.03
N ALA A 175 13.21 4.50 8.84
CA ALA A 175 13.94 5.67 8.36
C ALA A 175 13.62 6.94 9.17
N LEU A 176 12.38 7.10 9.60
CA LEU A 176 11.87 8.34 10.17
C LEU A 176 11.57 8.24 11.67
N HIS A 177 11.95 7.11 12.32
CA HIS A 177 11.76 6.97 13.76
C HIS A 177 12.31 8.17 14.54
N PRO A 178 11.57 8.72 15.56
CA PRO A 178 10.32 8.21 16.15
C PRO A 178 9.04 8.65 15.42
N LEU A 179 9.15 9.40 14.31
CA LEU A 179 8.00 9.74 13.49
C LEU A 179 7.49 8.48 12.78
N LEU A 180 6.18 8.23 12.88
CA LEU A 180 5.52 7.09 12.26
C LEU A 180 4.48 7.59 11.24
N PRO A 181 4.89 7.85 9.97
CA PRO A 181 3.98 8.34 8.94
C PRO A 181 2.82 7.38 8.70
N ARG A 182 1.65 7.94 8.44
CA ARG A 182 0.40 7.19 8.20
C ARG A 182 0.05 7.20 6.72
N SER A 183 -0.03 6.04 6.14
CA SER A 183 -0.55 5.90 4.79
C SER A 183 -2.01 6.40 4.72
N ILE A 184 -2.30 7.28 3.78
CA ILE A 184 -3.63 7.85 3.58
C ILE A 184 -4.45 7.00 2.62
N HIS A 185 -3.79 6.45 1.61
CA HIS A 185 -4.34 5.53 0.63
C HIS A 185 -3.29 4.47 0.28
N ARG A 186 -3.66 3.54 -0.57
CA ARG A 186 -2.77 2.46 -0.97
C ARG A 186 -2.65 2.32 -2.48
N LEU A 187 -1.52 1.82 -2.93
CA LEU A 187 -1.28 1.27 -4.26
C LEU A 187 -1.00 -0.23 -4.13
N ASP A 188 -1.31 -0.99 -5.17
CA ASP A 188 -0.92 -2.40 -5.25
C ASP A 188 0.61 -2.54 -5.27
N ALA A 189 1.14 -3.69 -4.88
CA ALA A 189 2.58 -3.92 -4.82
C ALA A 189 3.28 -3.63 -6.16
N ASN A 190 2.64 -4.02 -7.27
CA ASN A 190 3.19 -3.88 -8.62
C ASN A 190 2.85 -2.53 -9.30
N THR A 191 2.00 -1.69 -8.68
CA THR A 191 1.66 -0.36 -9.21
C THR A 191 2.71 0.64 -8.75
N THR A 192 3.27 1.41 -9.68
CA THR A 192 4.21 2.51 -9.39
C THR A 192 3.47 3.84 -9.23
N GLY A 193 4.15 4.87 -8.70
CA GLY A 193 3.70 6.26 -8.77
C GLY A 193 3.38 6.89 -7.43
N VAL A 194 2.57 7.97 -7.46
CA VAL A 194 2.30 8.84 -6.32
C VAL A 194 1.57 8.12 -5.20
N VAL A 195 2.15 8.19 -4.00
CA VAL A 195 1.49 7.80 -2.76
C VAL A 195 1.68 8.85 -1.68
N VAL A 196 0.63 9.13 -0.91
CA VAL A 196 0.60 10.17 0.12
C VAL A 196 0.57 9.55 1.51
N PHE A 197 1.45 10.04 2.36
CA PHE A 197 1.48 9.77 3.79
C PHE A 197 1.24 11.07 4.56
N ALA A 198 0.47 10.99 5.63
CA ALA A 198 0.43 12.04 6.63
C ALA A 198 1.52 11.81 7.68
N LYS A 199 2.27 12.83 8.05
CA LYS A 199 3.34 12.71 9.04
C LYS A 199 2.84 12.35 10.43
N THR A 200 1.61 12.74 10.77
CA THR A 200 1.02 12.46 12.08
C THR A 200 -0.40 11.93 11.95
N ARG A 201 -0.90 11.31 13.04
CA ARG A 201 -2.30 10.87 13.13
C ARG A 201 -3.29 12.05 13.02
N HIS A 202 -2.88 13.24 13.46
CA HIS A 202 -3.70 14.45 13.33
C HIS A 202 -3.98 14.76 11.86
N PHE A 203 -2.92 14.85 11.04
CA PHE A 203 -3.06 15.14 9.61
C PHE A 203 -3.76 14.02 8.84
N ALA A 204 -3.53 12.76 9.23
CA ALA A 204 -4.24 11.64 8.64
C ALA A 204 -5.77 11.81 8.76
N ARG A 205 -6.28 12.23 9.92
CA ARG A 205 -7.70 12.50 10.15
C ARG A 205 -8.27 13.65 9.30
N LEU A 206 -7.44 14.56 8.83
CA LEU A 206 -7.86 15.68 7.97
C LEU A 206 -7.85 15.31 6.47
N VAL A 207 -6.95 14.40 6.08
CA VAL A 207 -6.78 14.04 4.66
C VAL A 207 -7.60 12.80 4.27
N GLN A 208 -7.64 11.77 5.11
CA GLN A 208 -8.42 10.54 4.81
C GLN A 208 -9.87 10.79 4.38
N PRO A 209 -10.65 11.68 5.05
CA PRO A 209 -12.03 11.96 4.64
C PRO A 209 -12.16 12.50 3.20
N GLN A 210 -11.13 13.14 2.64
CA GLN A 210 -11.17 13.60 1.26
C GLN A 210 -11.19 12.40 0.28
N PHE A 211 -10.45 11.32 0.60
CA PHE A 211 -10.50 10.08 -0.18
C PHE A 211 -11.83 9.36 -0.03
N GLU A 212 -12.38 9.31 1.17
CA GLU A 212 -13.67 8.66 1.47
C GLU A 212 -14.84 9.36 0.77
N ARG A 213 -14.81 10.69 0.69
CA ARG A 213 -15.83 11.50 0.00
C ARG A 213 -15.61 11.64 -1.51
N GLY A 214 -14.52 11.06 -2.06
CA GLY A 214 -14.21 11.17 -3.48
C GLY A 214 -13.75 12.57 -3.93
N GLU A 215 -13.27 13.41 -3.01
CA GLU A 215 -12.79 14.78 -3.31
C GLU A 215 -11.36 14.80 -3.88
N VAL A 216 -10.67 13.66 -3.86
CA VAL A 216 -9.31 13.53 -4.37
C VAL A 216 -9.33 13.09 -5.83
N GLU A 217 -8.75 13.93 -6.71
CA GLU A 217 -8.54 13.51 -8.09
C GLU A 217 -7.32 12.57 -8.18
N LYS A 218 -7.50 11.48 -8.91
CA LYS A 218 -6.46 10.48 -9.18
C LYS A 218 -6.37 10.27 -10.67
N VAL A 219 -5.19 10.41 -11.22
CA VAL A 219 -4.92 10.15 -12.63
C VAL A 219 -3.84 9.09 -12.74
N TYR A 220 -4.17 8.01 -13.44
CA TYR A 220 -3.26 6.91 -13.72
C TYR A 220 -2.92 6.86 -15.20
N LEU A 221 -1.76 6.34 -15.51
CA LEU A 221 -1.41 5.87 -16.85
C LEU A 221 -1.46 4.34 -16.85
N ALA A 222 -2.05 3.77 -17.88
CA ALA A 222 -2.04 2.32 -18.09
C ALA A 222 -1.72 2.01 -19.54
N ARG A 223 -0.86 1.01 -19.78
CA ARG A 223 -0.72 0.40 -21.10
C ARG A 223 -1.58 -0.86 -21.11
N MET A 224 -2.53 -0.93 -22.02
CA MET A 224 -3.48 -2.03 -22.14
C MET A 224 -3.33 -2.75 -23.48
N GLN A 225 -3.79 -3.99 -23.54
CA GLN A 225 -3.83 -4.77 -24.78
C GLN A 225 -4.99 -4.32 -25.67
N GLY A 226 -4.77 -4.32 -26.96
CA GLY A 226 -5.77 -3.98 -27.96
C GLY A 226 -5.97 -2.46 -28.14
N HIS A 227 -6.86 -2.14 -29.07
CA HIS A 227 -7.25 -0.77 -29.41
C HIS A 227 -8.75 -0.60 -29.15
N PRO A 228 -9.18 0.20 -28.17
CA PRO A 228 -10.59 0.50 -27.97
C PRO A 228 -11.13 1.26 -29.16
N ALA A 229 -12.41 1.07 -29.47
CA ALA A 229 -13.07 1.74 -30.59
C ALA A 229 -13.17 3.24 -30.35
N ASP A 230 -13.49 3.64 -29.13
CA ASP A 230 -13.67 5.04 -28.73
C ASP A 230 -12.43 5.60 -28.06
N ASP A 231 -12.17 6.90 -28.25
CA ASP A 231 -11.07 7.61 -27.58
C ASP A 231 -11.39 7.93 -26.11
N VAL A 232 -12.66 8.00 -25.76
CA VAL A 232 -13.14 8.21 -24.39
C VAL A 232 -14.21 7.18 -24.07
N PHE A 233 -14.00 6.44 -23.00
CA PHE A 233 -14.93 5.40 -22.55
C PHE A 233 -14.91 5.30 -21.02
N ALA A 234 -15.83 4.55 -20.45
CA ALA A 234 -15.92 4.36 -19.02
C ALA A 234 -16.35 2.93 -18.68
N CYS A 235 -16.05 2.51 -17.46
CA CYS A 235 -16.56 1.30 -16.88
C CYS A 235 -17.13 1.59 -15.48
N ASP A 236 -18.33 1.09 -15.21
CA ASP A 236 -19.02 1.21 -13.93
C ASP A 236 -19.40 -0.17 -13.34
N ALA A 237 -18.78 -1.23 -13.84
CA ALA A 237 -18.97 -2.59 -13.35
C ALA A 237 -18.60 -2.70 -11.85
N PRO A 238 -19.50 -3.22 -10.99
CA PRO A 238 -19.23 -3.31 -9.56
C PRO A 238 -18.14 -4.32 -9.24
N VAL A 239 -17.34 -4.03 -8.19
CA VAL A 239 -16.19 -4.84 -7.77
C VAL A 239 -16.53 -5.56 -6.46
N SER A 240 -16.24 -6.87 -6.37
CA SER A 240 -16.51 -7.70 -5.19
C SER A 240 -15.92 -7.10 -3.91
N ALA A 241 -16.69 -7.17 -2.82
CA ALA A 241 -16.23 -6.76 -1.49
C ALA A 241 -15.26 -7.78 -0.89
N ASP A 242 -15.48 -9.07 -1.19
CA ASP A 242 -14.70 -10.17 -0.65
C ASP A 242 -13.47 -10.46 -1.50
N ALA A 243 -12.40 -10.87 -0.83
CA ALA A 243 -11.17 -11.27 -1.47
C ALA A 243 -11.25 -12.76 -1.88
N GLY A 244 -11.07 -13.03 -3.15
CA GLY A 244 -10.91 -14.39 -3.68
C GLY A 244 -9.48 -14.93 -3.53
N LYS A 245 -9.09 -15.81 -4.43
CA LYS A 245 -7.74 -16.42 -4.47
C LYS A 245 -6.67 -15.34 -4.42
N LEU A 246 -5.72 -15.47 -3.49
CA LEU A 246 -4.61 -14.53 -3.29
C LEU A 246 -5.03 -13.05 -3.06
N GLY A 247 -6.24 -12.80 -2.59
CA GLY A 247 -6.74 -11.45 -2.38
C GLY A 247 -7.21 -10.74 -3.65
N ALA A 248 -7.35 -11.46 -4.77
CA ALA A 248 -7.92 -10.92 -6.00
C ALA A 248 -9.39 -10.54 -5.81
N ARG A 249 -9.85 -9.58 -6.58
CA ARG A 249 -11.25 -9.16 -6.68
C ARG A 249 -11.81 -9.60 -8.03
N GLU A 250 -13.12 -9.53 -8.15
CA GLU A 250 -13.82 -9.84 -9.41
C GLU A 250 -14.94 -8.84 -9.65
N ILE A 251 -15.43 -8.78 -10.89
CA ILE A 251 -16.66 -8.08 -11.21
C ILE A 251 -17.82 -8.93 -10.71
N SER A 252 -18.71 -8.30 -9.94
CA SER A 252 -19.87 -8.99 -9.33
C SER A 252 -21.04 -8.03 -9.24
N GLU A 253 -22.24 -8.48 -9.63
CA GLU A 253 -23.48 -7.67 -9.57
C GLU A 253 -23.79 -7.20 -8.14
N ASP A 254 -23.47 -8.00 -7.13
CA ASP A 254 -23.60 -7.67 -5.71
C ASP A 254 -22.39 -6.90 -5.16
N GLY A 255 -21.46 -6.49 -6.04
CA GLY A 255 -20.22 -5.82 -5.67
C GLY A 255 -20.43 -4.37 -5.24
N GLN A 256 -19.35 -3.77 -4.76
CA GLN A 256 -19.31 -2.36 -4.40
C GLN A 256 -19.32 -1.51 -5.67
N VAL A 257 -20.09 -0.42 -5.66
CA VAL A 257 -20.10 0.57 -6.75
C VAL A 257 -18.68 1.01 -7.06
N ALA A 258 -18.31 0.93 -8.34
CA ALA A 258 -17.03 1.31 -8.88
C ALA A 258 -17.24 2.04 -10.20
N ARG A 259 -16.43 3.09 -10.47
CA ARG A 259 -16.47 3.82 -11.75
C ARG A 259 -15.07 4.31 -12.10
N THR A 260 -14.65 4.04 -13.35
CA THR A 260 -13.40 4.55 -13.90
C THR A 260 -13.67 5.12 -15.29
N GLU A 261 -13.18 6.32 -15.55
CA GLU A 261 -13.20 6.96 -16.86
C GLU A 261 -11.83 6.80 -17.52
N PHE A 262 -11.82 6.56 -18.83
CA PHE A 262 -10.62 6.32 -19.60
C PHE A 262 -10.56 7.25 -20.81
N ARG A 263 -9.35 7.69 -21.15
CA ARG A 263 -9.04 8.45 -22.35
C ARG A 263 -7.81 7.86 -23.03
N VAL A 264 -7.94 7.50 -24.30
CA VAL A 264 -6.82 7.03 -25.13
C VAL A 264 -5.85 8.18 -25.36
N LEU A 265 -4.58 7.96 -25.08
CA LEU A 265 -3.50 8.89 -25.36
C LEU A 265 -2.79 8.53 -26.64
N SER A 266 -2.56 7.23 -26.88
CA SER A 266 -1.99 6.73 -28.13
C SER A 266 -2.39 5.27 -28.37
N ARG A 267 -2.36 4.86 -29.63
CA ARG A 267 -2.49 3.48 -30.08
C ARG A 267 -1.19 3.08 -30.77
N GLU A 268 -0.54 2.04 -30.23
CA GLU A 268 0.79 1.66 -30.63
C GLU A 268 0.77 0.56 -31.70
N ALA A 269 1.82 0.52 -32.52
CA ALA A 269 1.94 -0.45 -33.61
C ALA A 269 2.09 -1.90 -33.12
N ASP A 270 2.47 -2.11 -31.87
CA ASP A 270 2.57 -3.42 -31.23
C ASP A 270 1.21 -4.01 -30.77
N GLY A 271 0.12 -3.32 -31.09
CA GLY A 271 -1.23 -3.74 -30.72
C GLY A 271 -1.64 -3.34 -29.32
N THR A 272 -0.89 -2.48 -28.63
CA THR A 272 -1.24 -1.95 -27.32
C THR A 272 -1.77 -0.51 -27.42
N SER A 273 -2.38 0.00 -26.35
CA SER A 273 -2.78 1.40 -26.24
C SER A 273 -2.34 1.98 -24.90
N LEU A 274 -1.87 3.22 -24.91
CA LEU A 274 -1.64 4.01 -23.70
C LEU A 274 -2.92 4.78 -23.38
N VAL A 275 -3.39 4.66 -22.14
CA VAL A 275 -4.59 5.35 -21.66
C VAL A 275 -4.34 6.10 -20.37
N GLU A 276 -5.01 7.23 -20.23
CA GLU A 276 -5.26 7.91 -18.96
C GLU A 276 -6.50 7.29 -18.31
N ALA A 277 -6.39 6.87 -17.06
CA ALA A 277 -7.49 6.33 -16.27
C ALA A 277 -7.77 7.22 -15.07
N ARG A 278 -9.03 7.61 -14.86
CA ARG A 278 -9.52 8.42 -13.75
C ARG A 278 -10.53 7.62 -12.92
N PRO A 279 -10.08 6.94 -11.86
CA PRO A 279 -10.99 6.21 -10.98
C PRO A 279 -11.73 7.20 -10.06
N LEU A 280 -13.05 7.29 -10.20
CA LEU A 280 -13.92 8.13 -9.35
C LEU A 280 -14.16 7.49 -7.99
N THR A 281 -13.97 6.18 -7.90
CA THR A 281 -13.99 5.38 -6.67
C THR A 281 -12.60 4.79 -6.41
N GLY A 282 -12.40 4.04 -5.32
CA GLY A 282 -11.09 3.50 -4.95
C GLY A 282 -11.14 2.04 -4.51
N ARG A 283 -11.75 1.14 -5.32
CA ARG A 283 -11.83 -0.29 -4.99
C ARG A 283 -10.50 -0.98 -5.28
N THR A 284 -10.22 -2.03 -4.54
CA THR A 284 -9.00 -2.83 -4.75
C THR A 284 -8.98 -3.38 -6.18
N ASN A 285 -7.86 -3.21 -6.88
CA ASN A 285 -7.65 -3.66 -8.26
C ASN A 285 -8.61 -3.06 -9.30
N GLN A 286 -9.34 -1.98 -8.98
CA GLN A 286 -10.44 -1.44 -9.79
C GLN A 286 -10.06 -1.20 -11.26
N ILE A 287 -8.99 -0.47 -11.54
CA ILE A 287 -8.57 -0.14 -12.92
C ILE A 287 -8.22 -1.40 -13.69
N ARG A 288 -7.53 -2.34 -13.07
CA ARG A 288 -7.12 -3.63 -13.65
C ARG A 288 -8.34 -4.45 -14.05
N LEU A 289 -9.32 -4.56 -13.13
CA LEU A 289 -10.58 -5.27 -13.37
C LEU A 289 -11.43 -4.62 -14.46
N HIS A 290 -11.56 -3.29 -14.42
CA HIS A 290 -12.36 -2.57 -15.39
C HIS A 290 -11.80 -2.71 -16.81
N LEU A 291 -10.47 -2.53 -16.99
CA LEU A 291 -9.86 -2.71 -18.32
C LEU A 291 -9.97 -4.17 -18.79
N ARG A 292 -9.75 -5.15 -17.92
CA ARG A 292 -9.95 -6.56 -18.27
C ARG A 292 -11.41 -6.87 -18.63
N HIS A 293 -12.38 -6.35 -17.88
CA HIS A 293 -13.82 -6.50 -18.14
C HIS A 293 -14.23 -5.96 -19.51
N LEU A 294 -13.61 -4.85 -19.92
CA LEU A 294 -13.81 -4.26 -21.25
C LEU A 294 -13.05 -4.99 -22.38
N GLY A 295 -12.33 -6.09 -22.09
CA GLY A 295 -11.54 -6.84 -23.06
C GLY A 295 -10.15 -6.27 -23.35
N HIS A 296 -9.68 -5.33 -22.55
CA HIS A 296 -8.40 -4.63 -22.70
C HIS A 296 -7.52 -4.78 -21.45
N PRO A 297 -7.06 -5.99 -21.09
CA PRO A 297 -6.26 -6.22 -19.87
C PRO A 297 -4.95 -5.40 -19.90
N ILE A 298 -4.45 -5.04 -18.73
CA ILE A 298 -3.20 -4.27 -18.60
C ILE A 298 -2.02 -5.16 -18.96
N VAL A 299 -1.08 -4.60 -19.70
CA VAL A 299 0.19 -5.27 -20.07
C VAL A 299 1.01 -5.56 -18.80
N GLY A 300 1.49 -6.79 -18.67
CA GLY A 300 2.30 -7.23 -17.52
C GLY A 300 1.48 -7.56 -16.26
N ASP A 301 0.15 -7.68 -16.37
CA ASP A 301 -0.67 -8.08 -15.23
C ASP A 301 -0.61 -9.61 -15.03
N ALA A 302 0.17 -10.03 -14.01
CA ALA A 302 0.32 -11.43 -13.65
C ALA A 302 -0.79 -11.99 -12.75
N ALA A 303 -1.65 -11.11 -12.20
CA ALA A 303 -2.76 -11.55 -11.36
C ALA A 303 -4.07 -11.66 -12.14
N TYR A 304 -4.31 -10.79 -13.12
CA TYR A 304 -5.49 -10.80 -13.98
C TYR A 304 -5.09 -11.14 -15.40
N LEU A 305 -5.05 -12.44 -15.71
CA LEU A 305 -4.53 -12.94 -16.98
C LEU A 305 -5.41 -12.51 -18.17
N ALA A 306 -4.77 -12.23 -19.29
CA ALA A 306 -5.44 -11.76 -20.50
C ALA A 306 -6.42 -12.79 -21.06
N GLU A 307 -6.04 -14.07 -21.05
CA GLU A 307 -6.85 -15.20 -21.48
C GLU A 307 -7.96 -15.60 -20.49
N GLY A 308 -8.03 -14.93 -19.36
CA GLY A 308 -8.99 -15.21 -18.29
C GLY A 308 -8.34 -15.89 -17.08
N GLY A 309 -9.08 -15.93 -15.97
CA GLY A 309 -8.60 -16.54 -14.72
C GLY A 309 -7.78 -15.59 -13.84
N ILE A 310 -7.35 -16.12 -12.71
CA ILE A 310 -6.48 -15.47 -11.73
C ILE A 310 -5.15 -16.20 -11.69
N GLY A 311 -4.08 -15.44 -11.87
CA GLY A 311 -2.72 -15.97 -11.81
C GLY A 311 -2.30 -16.43 -10.40
N ASP A 312 -1.09 -16.95 -10.30
CA ASP A 312 -0.60 -17.57 -9.06
C ASP A 312 0.20 -16.60 -8.18
N THR A 313 0.39 -15.36 -8.60
CA THR A 313 1.10 -14.35 -7.81
C THR A 313 0.43 -12.99 -7.84
N GLN A 314 0.40 -12.33 -6.70
CA GLN A 314 -0.03 -10.93 -6.55
C GLN A 314 1.15 -9.95 -6.58
N THR A 315 2.37 -10.43 -6.35
CA THR A 315 3.58 -9.61 -6.32
C THR A 315 4.61 -10.20 -7.26
N LEU A 316 4.96 -9.43 -8.28
CA LEU A 316 5.97 -9.80 -9.27
C LEU A 316 7.37 -9.92 -8.64
N PRO A 317 8.26 -10.77 -9.16
CA PRO A 317 9.70 -10.66 -8.89
C PRO A 317 10.27 -9.32 -9.37
N VAL A 318 11.41 -8.90 -8.80
CA VAL A 318 12.04 -7.60 -9.14
C VAL A 318 12.50 -7.53 -10.59
N ASP A 319 12.89 -8.66 -11.15
CA ASP A 319 13.38 -8.82 -12.53
C ASP A 319 12.28 -9.12 -13.56
N ALA A 320 11.03 -9.27 -13.11
CA ALA A 320 9.91 -9.51 -14.02
C ALA A 320 9.52 -8.26 -14.82
N PRO A 321 8.94 -8.44 -16.02
CA PRO A 321 8.34 -7.31 -16.74
C PRO A 321 7.31 -6.58 -15.85
N PRO A 322 7.31 -5.23 -15.85
CA PRO A 322 6.46 -4.48 -14.94
C PRO A 322 4.97 -4.58 -15.30
N LEU A 323 4.12 -4.51 -14.28
CA LEU A 323 2.72 -4.14 -14.49
C LEU A 323 2.67 -2.71 -15.02
N CYS A 324 2.17 -2.52 -16.22
CA CYS A 324 2.08 -1.20 -16.87
C CYS A 324 0.89 -0.39 -16.33
N LEU A 325 0.88 -0.15 -15.00
CA LEU A 325 -0.07 0.71 -14.29
C LEU A 325 0.70 1.67 -13.37
N HIS A 326 0.47 2.97 -13.54
CA HIS A 326 1.21 4.01 -12.87
C HIS A 326 0.28 5.10 -12.32
N ALA A 327 0.30 5.34 -11.01
CA ALA A 327 -0.37 6.47 -10.37
C ALA A 327 0.39 7.76 -10.69
N TRP A 328 -0.02 8.43 -11.76
CA TRP A 328 0.71 9.55 -12.33
C TRP A 328 0.51 10.84 -11.55
N LYS A 329 -0.77 11.22 -11.30
CA LYS A 329 -1.10 12.47 -10.59
C LYS A 329 -2.11 12.22 -9.48
N LEU A 330 -1.97 13.00 -8.43
CA LEU A 330 -2.91 13.03 -7.31
C LEU A 330 -3.11 14.47 -6.87
N THR A 331 -4.37 14.92 -6.83
CA THR A 331 -4.75 16.27 -6.41
C THR A 331 -5.63 16.19 -5.18
N LEU A 332 -5.24 16.93 -4.12
CA LEU A 332 -5.97 17.00 -2.86
C LEU A 332 -5.90 18.41 -2.25
N LYS A 333 -6.71 18.68 -1.23
CA LYS A 333 -6.61 19.90 -0.41
C LYS A 333 -5.62 19.68 0.73
N HIS A 334 -4.64 20.58 0.83
CA HIS A 334 -3.63 20.51 1.87
C HIS A 334 -4.23 20.71 3.27
N PRO A 335 -3.90 19.87 4.28
CA PRO A 335 -4.58 19.85 5.56
C PRO A 335 -4.31 21.11 6.45
N LEU A 336 -3.26 21.88 6.18
CA LEU A 336 -2.92 23.07 6.96
C LEU A 336 -3.60 24.34 6.44
N ASN A 337 -3.65 24.51 5.12
CA ASN A 337 -4.05 25.78 4.52
C ASN A 337 -5.22 25.64 3.53
N GLY A 338 -5.71 24.44 3.28
CA GLY A 338 -6.82 24.18 2.37
C GLY A 338 -6.50 24.41 0.87
N GLN A 339 -5.25 24.73 0.53
CA GLN A 339 -4.84 24.93 -0.85
C GLN A 339 -4.92 23.61 -1.64
N THR A 340 -5.42 23.68 -2.85
CA THR A 340 -5.39 22.54 -3.77
C THR A 340 -3.96 22.32 -4.25
N MET A 341 -3.43 21.12 -4.04
CA MET A 341 -2.10 20.71 -4.46
C MET A 341 -2.19 19.49 -5.37
N THR A 342 -1.43 19.52 -6.46
CA THR A 342 -1.27 18.39 -7.38
C THR A 342 0.15 17.88 -7.28
N PHE A 343 0.28 16.59 -7.00
CA PHE A 343 1.56 15.87 -6.99
C PHE A 343 1.66 15.00 -8.23
N GLU A 344 2.84 14.99 -8.85
CA GLU A 344 3.08 14.26 -10.08
C GLU A 344 4.33 13.40 -9.94
N ALA A 345 4.21 12.09 -10.24
CA ALA A 345 5.35 11.19 -10.37
C ALA A 345 5.93 11.24 -11.79
N SER A 346 7.23 11.03 -11.92
CA SER A 346 7.86 10.89 -13.24
C SER A 346 7.25 9.71 -14.00
N LYS A 347 6.91 9.91 -15.27
CA LYS A 347 6.35 8.84 -16.10
C LYS A 347 7.36 7.70 -16.27
N PRO A 348 6.92 6.44 -16.21
CA PRO A 348 7.77 5.29 -16.48
C PRO A 348 8.12 5.21 -17.99
N ALA A 349 9.21 4.53 -18.31
CA ALA A 349 9.72 4.42 -19.69
C ALA A 349 8.66 3.91 -20.68
N TRP A 350 7.82 2.95 -20.27
CA TRP A 350 6.76 2.40 -21.10
C TRP A 350 5.61 3.39 -21.40
N ALA A 351 5.56 4.55 -20.74
CA ALA A 351 4.57 5.61 -20.93
C ALA A 351 5.15 6.88 -21.60
N LEU A 352 6.40 6.82 -22.08
CA LEU A 352 7.08 7.92 -22.76
C LEU A 352 7.08 7.79 -24.30
N ALA A 353 6.50 6.73 -24.81
CA ALA A 353 6.44 6.42 -26.25
C ALA A 353 5.48 7.35 -26.97
#